data_3c4e3708ee6db865d29e1e6a24259845
#
_entry.id   3c4e3708ee6db865d29e1e6a24259845
#
_cell.length_a   1.000
_cell.length_b   1.000
_cell.length_c   1.000
_cell.angle_alpha   90.00
_cell.angle_beta   90.00
_cell.angle_gamma   90.00
#
_symmetry.space_group_name_H-M   'P 1'
#
loop_
_entity.id
_entity.type
_entity.pdbx_description
1 polymer ?
#
loop_
_entity_poly.entity_id
_entity_poly.type
_entity_poly.pdbx_seq_one_letter_code
_entity_poly.pdbx_strand_id
1 'polypeptide(L)'
;MKYIYIPLGASIMLNLKKIVLICLLYLLHFPVFADKKPYKEIGAYRVFYSAFNSSFILPNIAEIYGIARGKDKGLVTIGVTIDGKIGGVEAIIAGSISNMLSQQQNLKFIEIKDRDAIYYIAPFKYYNEDFLTFKLTVRTKEEDESFPISFQKKFYYEK
;
A
#
# COMPACT_ATOMS: atom_id res chain seq x y z
N MET A 1 -50.56 27.65 51.47
CA MET A 1 -50.28 27.23 50.13
C MET A 1 -48.89 27.75 49.73
N LYS A 2 -47.85 26.91 49.73
CA LYS A 2 -46.48 27.30 49.32
C LYS A 2 -46.29 26.89 47.90
N TYR A 3 -46.19 27.82 46.96
CA TYR A 3 -45.81 27.55 45.57
C TYR A 3 -44.29 27.35 45.47
N ILE A 4 -43.86 26.16 45.07
CA ILE A 4 -42.48 25.88 44.81
C ILE A 4 -42.20 26.39 43.40
N TYR A 5 -41.42 27.47 43.28
CA TYR A 5 -40.93 28.00 42.03
C TYR A 5 -39.77 27.13 41.59
N ILE A 6 -39.96 26.27 40.59
CA ILE A 6 -38.88 25.58 39.94
C ILE A 6 -38.38 26.50 38.82
N PRO A 7 -37.13 26.97 38.85
CA PRO A 7 -36.60 27.85 37.79
C PRO A 7 -36.46 27.05 36.49
N LEU A 8 -37.27 27.39 35.50
CA LEU A 8 -37.31 26.75 34.16
C LEU A 8 -35.94 26.75 33.49
N GLY A 9 -35.05 27.67 33.83
CA GLY A 9 -33.69 27.76 33.27
C GLY A 9 -32.72 26.66 33.71
N ALA A 10 -32.88 26.11 34.93
CA ALA A 10 -31.95 25.07 35.42
C ALA A 10 -32.13 23.73 34.69
N SER A 11 -33.33 23.40 34.27
CA SER A 11 -33.64 22.17 33.54
C SER A 11 -33.13 22.22 32.10
N ILE A 12 -33.18 23.38 31.47
CA ILE A 12 -32.64 23.57 30.08
C ILE A 12 -31.13 23.50 30.07
N MET A 13 -30.44 24.12 31.05
CA MET A 13 -28.96 24.06 31.14
C MET A 13 -28.46 22.64 31.45
N LEU A 14 -29.16 21.84 32.22
CA LEU A 14 -28.79 20.46 32.53
C LEU A 14 -28.94 19.56 31.31
N ASN A 15 -29.99 19.78 30.51
CA ASN A 15 -30.19 19.05 29.25
C ASN A 15 -29.18 19.45 28.20
N LEU A 16 -28.79 20.71 28.09
CA LEU A 16 -27.74 21.18 27.16
C LEU A 16 -26.39 20.57 27.49
N LYS A 17 -25.99 20.47 28.76
CA LYS A 17 -24.75 19.79 29.18
C LYS A 17 -24.74 18.30 28.81
N LYS A 18 -25.89 17.62 28.96
CA LYS A 18 -26.02 16.20 28.55
C LYS A 18 -25.89 16.03 27.04
N ILE A 19 -26.50 16.91 26.25
CA ILE A 19 -26.41 16.92 24.80
C ILE A 19 -24.96 17.14 24.34
N VAL A 20 -24.27 18.13 24.94
CA VAL A 20 -22.84 18.39 24.64
C VAL A 20 -21.96 17.19 24.99
N LEU A 21 -22.23 16.54 26.15
CA LEU A 21 -21.48 15.35 26.54
C LEU A 21 -21.71 14.16 25.57
N ILE A 22 -22.95 13.96 25.12
CA ILE A 22 -23.30 12.94 24.12
C ILE A 22 -22.63 13.24 22.78
N CYS A 23 -22.66 14.49 22.31
CA CYS A 23 -21.95 14.90 21.08
C CYS A 23 -20.43 14.69 21.20
N LEU A 24 -19.86 14.99 22.37
CA LEU A 24 -18.42 14.76 22.60
C LEU A 24 -18.06 13.27 22.59
N LEU A 25 -18.91 12.39 23.13
CA LEU A 25 -18.74 10.95 23.05
C LEU A 25 -18.85 10.43 21.60
N TYR A 26 -19.74 10.99 20.78
CA TYR A 26 -19.87 10.63 19.35
C TYR A 26 -18.64 11.03 18.54
N LEU A 27 -17.94 12.11 18.89
CA LEU A 27 -16.70 12.54 18.26
C LEU A 27 -15.53 11.57 18.48
N LEU A 28 -15.58 10.70 19.50
CA LEU A 28 -14.55 9.70 19.78
C LEU A 28 -14.68 8.42 18.93
N HIS A 29 -15.72 8.30 18.10
CA HIS A 29 -15.99 7.12 17.28
C HIS A 29 -15.55 7.28 15.82
N PHE A 30 -14.63 8.21 15.51
CA PHE A 30 -14.05 8.25 14.18
C PHE A 30 -13.23 6.99 13.96
N PRO A 31 -13.56 6.16 12.91
CA PRO A 31 -12.74 5.02 12.60
C PRO A 31 -11.34 5.53 12.22
N VAL A 32 -10.35 5.14 12.99
CA VAL A 32 -8.96 5.31 12.60
C VAL A 32 -8.75 4.39 11.41
N PHE A 33 -8.62 4.97 10.21
CA PHE A 33 -8.20 4.22 9.03
C PHE A 33 -6.77 3.77 9.30
N ALA A 34 -6.61 2.51 9.69
CA ALA A 34 -5.29 1.90 9.79
C ALA A 34 -4.67 1.90 8.39
N ASP A 35 -3.52 2.57 8.24
CA ASP A 35 -2.73 2.51 7.02
C ASP A 35 -2.50 1.05 6.64
N LYS A 36 -2.82 0.68 5.40
CA LYS A 36 -2.54 -0.66 4.90
C LYS A 36 -1.04 -0.88 4.97
N LYS A 37 -0.62 -1.87 5.74
CA LYS A 37 0.79 -2.27 5.81
C LYS A 37 1.33 -2.44 4.39
N PRO A 38 2.53 -1.92 4.08
CA PRO A 38 3.13 -2.03 2.73
C PRO A 38 3.67 -3.44 2.46
N TYR A 39 3.23 -4.43 3.21
CA TYR A 39 3.62 -5.82 3.08
C TYR A 39 2.46 -6.76 3.41
N LYS A 40 2.56 -7.99 2.94
CA LYS A 40 1.67 -9.10 3.27
C LYS A 40 2.45 -10.13 4.09
N GLU A 41 1.90 -10.57 5.20
CA GLU A 41 2.43 -11.67 6.00
C GLU A 41 1.88 -13.01 5.46
N ILE A 42 2.76 -13.96 5.22
CA ILE A 42 2.44 -15.28 4.68
C ILE A 42 3.32 -16.29 5.39
N GLY A 43 2.74 -17.04 6.35
CA GLY A 43 3.53 -17.90 7.23
C GLY A 43 4.60 -17.11 7.97
N ALA A 44 5.85 -17.53 7.82
CA ALA A 44 7.03 -16.86 8.39
C ALA A 44 7.56 -15.71 7.49
N TYR A 45 6.99 -15.51 6.30
CA TYR A 45 7.49 -14.54 5.34
C TYR A 45 6.73 -13.22 5.41
N ARG A 46 7.46 -12.13 5.16
CA ARG A 46 6.91 -10.80 4.87
C ARG A 46 7.24 -10.44 3.43
N VAL A 47 6.23 -10.28 2.61
CA VAL A 47 6.35 -9.86 1.22
C VAL A 47 6.04 -8.38 1.13
N PHE A 48 7.06 -7.57 0.95
CA PHE A 48 6.94 -6.13 0.69
C PHE A 48 6.67 -5.91 -0.79
N TYR A 49 5.76 -5.01 -1.11
CA TYR A 49 5.44 -4.67 -2.49
C TYR A 49 5.14 -3.18 -2.62
N SER A 50 5.63 -2.59 -3.70
CA SER A 50 5.35 -1.20 -4.04
C SER A 50 5.39 -1.01 -5.55
N ALA A 51 4.71 0.04 -6.01
CA ALA A 51 4.82 0.47 -7.40
C ALA A 51 4.88 2.00 -7.42
N PHE A 52 5.75 2.58 -8.28
CA PHE A 52 6.02 4.01 -8.35
C PHE A 52 6.51 4.42 -9.74
N ASN A 53 6.54 5.72 -10.01
CA ASN A 53 7.04 6.26 -11.27
C ASN A 53 8.54 6.04 -11.40
N SER A 54 9.00 5.64 -12.58
CA SER A 54 10.43 5.34 -12.80
C SER A 54 11.37 6.53 -12.63
N SER A 55 10.85 7.74 -12.70
CA SER A 55 11.57 8.99 -12.45
C SER A 55 12.08 9.15 -11.01
N PHE A 56 11.49 8.45 -10.04
CA PHE A 56 11.97 8.42 -8.64
C PHE A 56 13.30 7.68 -8.48
N ILE A 57 13.69 6.85 -9.45
CA ILE A 57 15.02 6.22 -9.44
C ILE A 57 16.06 7.22 -9.94
N LEU A 58 17.17 7.33 -9.22
CA LEU A 58 18.30 8.16 -9.64
C LEU A 58 18.83 7.73 -11.01
N PRO A 59 19.25 8.67 -11.88
CA PRO A 59 19.73 8.35 -13.24
C PRO A 59 20.83 7.31 -13.29
N ASN A 60 21.84 7.44 -12.44
CA ASN A 60 22.95 6.50 -12.34
C ASN A 60 22.51 5.08 -11.94
N ILE A 61 21.53 4.95 -11.04
CA ILE A 61 20.98 3.65 -10.66
C ILE A 61 20.17 3.04 -11.81
N ALA A 62 19.37 3.88 -12.47
CA ALA A 62 18.58 3.44 -13.62
C ALA A 62 19.50 2.91 -14.76
N GLU A 63 20.64 3.57 -15.00
CA GLU A 63 21.63 3.15 -15.99
C GLU A 63 22.25 1.79 -15.66
N ILE A 64 22.70 1.59 -14.40
CA ILE A 64 23.32 0.33 -13.94
C ILE A 64 22.40 -0.87 -14.18
N TYR A 65 21.11 -0.71 -13.97
CA TYR A 65 20.13 -1.79 -14.09
C TYR A 65 19.33 -1.79 -15.41
N GLY A 66 19.70 -0.94 -16.37
CA GLY A 66 19.02 -0.83 -17.65
C GLY A 66 17.56 -0.40 -17.55
N ILE A 67 17.23 0.38 -16.51
CA ILE A 67 15.85 0.85 -16.24
C ILE A 67 15.59 2.12 -17.04
N ALA A 68 14.65 2.05 -17.98
CA ALA A 68 14.23 3.23 -18.72
C ALA A 68 13.37 4.13 -17.85
N ARG A 69 13.82 5.37 -17.61
CA ARG A 69 13.05 6.41 -16.93
C ARG A 69 12.14 7.15 -17.92
N GLY A 70 10.98 7.61 -17.46
CA GLY A 70 10.04 8.38 -18.28
C GLY A 70 8.74 8.67 -17.55
N LYS A 71 8.03 9.71 -17.99
CA LYS A 71 6.75 10.12 -17.39
C LYS A 71 5.62 9.08 -17.53
N ASP A 72 5.75 8.18 -18.49
CA ASP A 72 4.81 7.11 -18.82
C ASP A 72 5.31 5.73 -18.35
N LYS A 73 6.36 5.69 -17.52
CA LYS A 73 7.01 4.46 -17.06
C LYS A 73 6.96 4.35 -15.55
N GLY A 74 6.60 3.16 -15.10
CA GLY A 74 6.57 2.79 -13.70
C GLY A 74 7.46 1.61 -13.41
N LEU A 75 7.69 1.40 -12.13
CA LEU A 75 8.40 0.26 -11.57
C LEU A 75 7.56 -0.37 -10.49
N VAL A 76 7.48 -1.69 -10.49
CA VAL A 76 6.99 -2.48 -9.36
C VAL A 76 8.19 -3.14 -8.70
N THR A 77 8.23 -3.08 -7.36
CA THR A 77 9.28 -3.69 -6.55
C THR A 77 8.68 -4.70 -5.59
N ILE A 78 9.38 -5.82 -5.42
CA ILE A 78 9.04 -6.88 -4.48
C ILE A 78 10.29 -7.19 -3.65
N GLY A 79 10.12 -7.31 -2.35
CA GLY A 79 11.14 -7.82 -1.43
C GLY A 79 10.51 -8.89 -0.55
N VAL A 80 11.23 -9.96 -0.30
CA VAL A 80 10.80 -11.04 0.59
C VAL A 80 11.77 -11.14 1.75
N THR A 81 11.25 -11.19 2.97
CA THR A 81 12.05 -11.39 4.19
C THR A 81 11.39 -12.45 5.06
N ILE A 82 12.15 -13.03 5.97
CA ILE A 82 11.63 -13.89 7.04
C ILE A 82 11.49 -13.05 8.30
N ASP A 83 10.38 -13.21 9.02
CA ASP A 83 10.16 -12.50 10.27
C ASP A 83 11.26 -12.83 11.30
N GLY A 84 11.80 -11.78 11.93
CA GLY A 84 12.89 -11.91 12.90
C GLY A 84 14.28 -12.21 12.31
N LYS A 85 14.42 -12.33 10.97
CA LYS A 85 15.72 -12.48 10.31
C LYS A 85 16.10 -11.20 9.55
N ILE A 86 17.41 -10.91 9.52
CA ILE A 86 17.98 -9.84 8.71
C ILE A 86 18.25 -10.38 7.30
N GLY A 87 17.97 -9.57 6.29
CA GLY A 87 18.25 -9.90 4.89
C GLY A 87 17.03 -10.26 4.06
N GLY A 88 17.28 -10.36 2.75
CA GLY A 88 16.29 -10.76 1.77
C GLY A 88 16.30 -12.27 1.52
N VAL A 89 15.18 -12.80 1.08
CA VAL A 89 15.03 -14.21 0.69
C VAL A 89 14.95 -14.29 -0.84
N GLU A 90 15.67 -15.22 -1.42
CA GLU A 90 15.55 -15.49 -2.85
C GLU A 90 14.17 -16.05 -3.19
N ALA A 91 13.57 -15.49 -4.24
CA ALA A 91 12.23 -15.87 -4.68
C ALA A 91 12.09 -15.85 -6.21
N ILE A 92 11.12 -16.57 -6.70
CA ILE A 92 10.71 -16.51 -8.10
C ILE A 92 9.43 -15.66 -8.15
N ILE A 93 9.50 -14.56 -8.89
CA ILE A 93 8.38 -13.62 -9.01
C ILE A 93 7.87 -13.67 -10.46
N ALA A 94 6.56 -13.83 -10.60
CA ALA A 94 5.87 -13.74 -11.88
C ALA A 94 4.60 -12.90 -11.71
N GLY A 95 4.11 -12.32 -12.80
CA GLY A 95 2.83 -11.62 -12.75
C GLY A 95 2.61 -10.64 -13.89
N SER A 96 1.52 -9.92 -13.77
CA SER A 96 1.07 -8.94 -14.75
C SER A 96 0.40 -7.76 -14.11
N ILE A 97 0.28 -6.69 -14.87
CA ILE A 97 -0.61 -5.55 -14.60
C ILE A 97 -1.74 -5.53 -15.60
N SER A 98 -2.87 -5.01 -15.20
CA SER A 98 -3.99 -4.70 -16.09
C SER A 98 -4.61 -3.36 -15.74
N ASN A 99 -5.09 -2.64 -16.74
CA ASN A 99 -5.86 -1.41 -16.54
C ASN A 99 -7.38 -1.70 -16.48
N MET A 100 -8.19 -0.65 -16.33
CA MET A 100 -9.65 -0.78 -16.28
C MET A 100 -10.28 -1.28 -17.60
N LEU A 101 -9.57 -1.13 -18.73
CA LEU A 101 -9.97 -1.67 -20.03
C LEU A 101 -9.54 -3.12 -20.24
N SER A 102 -9.03 -3.78 -19.17
CA SER A 102 -8.51 -5.15 -19.23
C SER A 102 -7.31 -5.36 -20.16
N GLN A 103 -6.66 -4.28 -20.57
CA GLN A 103 -5.38 -4.38 -21.27
C GLN A 103 -4.32 -4.87 -20.29
N GLN A 104 -3.65 -5.96 -20.66
CA GLN A 104 -2.72 -6.64 -19.77
C GLN A 104 -1.28 -6.52 -20.29
N GLN A 105 -0.34 -6.34 -19.36
CA GLN A 105 1.09 -6.38 -19.61
C GLN A 105 1.74 -7.36 -18.63
N ASN A 106 2.50 -8.33 -19.16
CA ASN A 106 3.31 -9.22 -18.34
C ASN A 106 4.54 -8.49 -17.82
N LEU A 107 4.89 -8.76 -16.59
CA LEU A 107 6.04 -8.17 -15.89
C LEU A 107 7.25 -9.06 -16.01
N LYS A 108 8.39 -8.46 -16.35
CA LYS A 108 9.69 -9.14 -16.36
C LYS A 108 10.51 -8.64 -15.19
N PHE A 109 10.66 -9.47 -14.18
CA PHE A 109 11.40 -9.11 -12.97
C PHE A 109 12.90 -9.29 -13.15
N ILE A 110 13.66 -8.31 -12.66
CA ILE A 110 15.12 -8.30 -12.56
C ILE A 110 15.45 -8.43 -11.08
N GLU A 111 16.28 -9.39 -10.72
CA GLU A 111 16.78 -9.53 -9.35
C GLU A 111 17.92 -8.53 -9.12
N ILE A 112 17.86 -7.83 -7.99
CA ILE A 112 18.90 -6.91 -7.53
C ILE A 112 19.36 -7.38 -6.16
N LYS A 113 20.65 -7.63 -6.04
CA LYS A 113 21.31 -7.99 -4.77
C LYS A 113 22.19 -6.82 -4.32
N ASP A 114 21.93 -6.32 -3.14
CA ASP A 114 22.76 -5.31 -2.48
C ASP A 114 23.04 -5.76 -1.05
N ARG A 115 24.25 -6.23 -0.81
CA ARG A 115 24.67 -6.86 0.45
C ARG A 115 23.72 -8.01 0.84
N ASP A 116 23.02 -7.88 1.97
CA ASP A 116 22.08 -8.89 2.43
C ASP A 116 20.64 -8.66 1.89
N ALA A 117 20.40 -7.56 1.20
CA ALA A 117 19.09 -7.24 0.65
C ALA A 117 18.91 -7.80 -0.75
N ILE A 118 17.74 -8.40 -1.02
CA ILE A 118 17.35 -8.90 -2.33
C ILE A 118 16.03 -8.24 -2.74
N TYR A 119 16.03 -7.61 -3.91
CA TYR A 119 14.87 -6.94 -4.49
C TYR A 119 14.60 -7.47 -5.89
N TYR A 120 13.34 -7.50 -6.25
CA TYR A 120 12.88 -7.83 -7.60
C TYR A 120 12.19 -6.61 -8.16
N ILE A 121 12.64 -6.10 -9.30
CA ILE A 121 12.10 -4.91 -9.95
C ILE A 121 11.63 -5.28 -11.34
N ALA A 122 10.41 -4.83 -11.70
CA ALA A 122 9.91 -4.97 -13.06
C ALA A 122 9.41 -3.61 -13.58
N PRO A 123 9.94 -3.15 -14.75
CA PRO A 123 9.43 -1.96 -15.41
C PRO A 123 8.09 -2.25 -16.12
N PHE A 124 7.23 -1.24 -16.17
CA PHE A 124 5.97 -1.26 -16.90
C PHE A 124 5.66 0.09 -17.51
N LYS A 125 4.71 0.13 -18.46
CA LYS A 125 4.17 1.36 -19.02
C LYS A 125 2.75 1.62 -18.52
N TYR A 126 2.36 2.88 -18.45
CA TYR A 126 1.02 3.29 -18.06
C TYR A 126 0.61 4.58 -18.80
N TYR A 127 -0.69 4.86 -18.84
CA TYR A 127 -1.23 6.11 -19.35
C TYR A 127 -1.52 7.09 -18.19
N ASN A 128 -1.66 8.37 -18.53
CA ASN A 128 -2.03 9.35 -17.49
C ASN A 128 -3.37 9.00 -16.87
N GLU A 129 -3.44 9.12 -15.54
CA GLU A 129 -4.61 8.75 -14.74
C GLU A 129 -5.01 7.26 -14.79
N ASP A 130 -4.09 6.40 -15.20
CA ASP A 130 -4.34 4.97 -15.32
C ASP A 130 -4.49 4.31 -13.93
N PHE A 131 -5.53 3.52 -13.77
CA PHE A 131 -5.78 2.74 -12.56
C PHE A 131 -5.39 1.30 -12.82
N LEU A 132 -4.23 0.92 -12.28
CA LEU A 132 -3.61 -0.37 -12.55
C LEU A 132 -3.86 -1.37 -11.42
N THR A 133 -4.20 -2.59 -11.82
CA THR A 133 -4.28 -3.76 -10.94
C THR A 133 -3.04 -4.62 -11.17
N PHE A 134 -2.28 -4.84 -10.12
CA PHE A 134 -1.13 -5.74 -10.09
C PHE A 134 -1.57 -7.10 -9.57
N LYS A 135 -1.26 -8.16 -10.31
CA LYS A 135 -1.49 -9.56 -9.92
C LYS A 135 -0.16 -10.30 -10.04
N LEU A 136 0.41 -10.64 -8.90
CA LEU A 136 1.74 -11.23 -8.80
C LEU A 136 1.66 -12.56 -8.07
N THR A 137 2.57 -13.45 -8.36
CA THR A 137 2.85 -14.67 -7.61
C THR A 137 4.29 -14.64 -7.13
N VAL A 138 4.48 -14.96 -5.86
CA VAL A 138 5.78 -15.03 -5.21
C VAL A 138 5.98 -16.47 -4.74
N ARG A 139 7.07 -17.10 -5.09
CA ARG A 139 7.45 -18.43 -4.62
C ARG A 139 8.88 -18.34 -4.07
N THR A 140 9.09 -18.71 -2.83
CA THR A 140 10.45 -18.83 -2.26
C THR A 140 11.09 -20.15 -2.68
N LYS A 141 12.41 -20.25 -2.57
CA LYS A 141 13.11 -21.51 -2.89
C LYS A 141 12.85 -22.62 -1.87
N GLU A 142 12.46 -22.23 -0.66
CA GLU A 142 12.23 -23.15 0.46
C GLU A 142 10.81 -23.73 0.48
N GLU A 143 9.87 -23.09 -0.24
CA GLU A 143 8.49 -23.52 -0.29
C GLU A 143 8.03 -23.72 -1.75
N ASP A 144 7.40 -24.88 -2.02
CA ASP A 144 6.84 -25.19 -3.33
C ASP A 144 5.55 -24.42 -3.62
N GLU A 145 4.91 -23.85 -2.59
CA GLU A 145 3.67 -23.12 -2.75
C GLU A 145 3.91 -21.66 -3.20
N SER A 146 3.09 -21.20 -4.13
CA SER A 146 3.12 -19.84 -4.64
C SER A 146 2.14 -18.95 -3.91
N PHE A 147 2.57 -17.78 -3.48
CA PHE A 147 1.77 -16.82 -2.74
C PHE A 147 1.23 -15.71 -3.65
N PRO A 148 -0.09 -15.52 -3.75
CA PRO A 148 -0.67 -14.46 -4.56
C PRO A 148 -0.59 -13.12 -3.84
N ILE A 149 -0.07 -12.11 -4.55
CA ILE A 149 -0.07 -10.70 -4.16
C ILE A 149 -0.90 -9.92 -5.16
N SER A 150 -1.90 -9.21 -4.68
CA SER A 150 -2.72 -8.33 -5.51
C SER A 150 -2.90 -6.99 -4.84
N PHE A 151 -2.68 -5.93 -5.61
CA PHE A 151 -2.92 -4.55 -5.17
C PHE A 151 -3.25 -3.65 -6.36
N GLN A 152 -3.76 -2.48 -6.06
CA GLN A 152 -4.15 -1.49 -7.06
C GLN A 152 -3.50 -0.15 -6.76
N LYS A 153 -3.16 0.59 -7.83
CA LYS A 153 -2.63 1.94 -7.71
C LYS A 153 -2.98 2.77 -8.93
N LYS A 154 -3.35 4.03 -8.70
CA LYS A 154 -3.52 5.03 -9.75
C LYS A 154 -2.20 5.71 -10.05
N PHE A 155 -1.89 5.88 -11.34
CA PHE A 155 -0.68 6.52 -11.82
C PHE A 155 -0.99 7.78 -12.58
N TYR A 156 -0.14 8.79 -12.41
CA TYR A 156 -0.21 10.07 -13.08
C TYR A 156 1.11 10.34 -13.77
N TYR A 157 1.05 10.99 -14.93
CA TYR A 157 2.26 11.51 -15.55
C TYR A 157 2.87 12.58 -14.64
N GLU A 158 4.18 12.55 -14.49
CA GLU A 158 4.88 13.65 -13.84
C GLU A 158 4.91 14.89 -14.74
N LYS A 159 4.81 16.04 -14.10
CA LYS A 159 4.85 17.35 -14.74
C LYS A 159 6.27 17.75 -15.13
#